data_9d40ddf65eccaba23b203eb77657dd57
#
_entry.id   9d40ddf65eccaba23b203eb77657dd57
#
_cell.length_a   1.000
_cell.length_b   1.000
_cell.length_c   1.000
_cell.angle_alpha   90.00
_cell.angle_beta   90.00
_cell.angle_gamma   90.00
#
_symmetry.space_group_name_H-M   'P 1'
#
loop_
_entity.id
_entity.type
_entity.pdbx_description
1 polymer ?
#
loop_
_entity_poly.entity_id
_entity_poly.type
_entity_poly.pdbx_seq_one_letter_code
_entity_poly.pdbx_strand_id
1 'polypeptide(L)'
;MKKNQAKIFLTLLLFSFCFSALAQLTDLARLEYSFIPKGKSEDQYTRLRALLNFPIKTKEDMYLIFGGEYNRIILNLEDNYPFDTEPLSTLNVIDFNIGYTFMWNENWRVGAKITPRIASTLNEKITSEDLFLNGGVYAIKDRRDADIKRPYRLILGLTYNTTTGMPFPLPFVNYFRQVNENWSLSLGVPKSNATYYFNDKHSLEAFVGLDGYFAHLQRPTSVLGKQVDNISLSIAVAGLGYDYNFTDHLVLYTYAGCT
;
A
#
# COMPACT_ATOMS: atom_id res chain seq x y z
N MET A 1 18.07 -12.01 -35.25
CA MET A 1 17.21 -11.87 -34.07
C MET A 1 17.94 -11.47 -32.78
N LYS A 2 19.10 -12.02 -32.44
CA LYS A 2 19.84 -11.69 -31.17
C LYS A 2 20.29 -10.21 -31.01
N LYS A 3 20.61 -9.52 -32.11
CA LYS A 3 21.14 -8.14 -32.09
C LYS A 3 20.07 -7.07 -31.74
N ASN A 4 18.80 -7.33 -32.02
CA ASN A 4 17.70 -6.44 -31.69
C ASN A 4 17.22 -6.60 -30.23
N GLN A 5 17.30 -7.82 -29.67
CA GLN A 5 16.97 -8.05 -28.26
C GLN A 5 17.98 -7.39 -27.32
N ALA A 6 19.27 -7.38 -27.67
CA ALA A 6 20.31 -6.68 -26.91
C ALA A 6 20.12 -5.16 -26.93
N LYS A 7 19.65 -4.58 -28.05
CA LYS A 7 19.34 -3.14 -28.13
C LYS A 7 18.12 -2.77 -27.28
N ILE A 8 17.08 -3.59 -27.31
CA ILE A 8 15.88 -3.38 -26.47
C ILE A 8 16.24 -3.48 -24.98
N PHE A 9 17.07 -4.46 -24.61
CA PHE A 9 17.55 -4.62 -23.23
C PHE A 9 18.44 -3.47 -22.78
N LEU A 10 19.31 -2.97 -23.65
CA LEU A 10 20.19 -1.81 -23.39
C LEU A 10 19.37 -0.50 -23.30
N THR A 11 18.32 -0.35 -24.12
CA THR A 11 17.42 0.81 -24.07
C THR A 11 16.57 0.80 -22.80
N LEU A 12 16.07 -0.35 -22.36
CA LEU A 12 15.38 -0.53 -21.08
C LEU A 12 16.32 -0.26 -19.88
N LEU A 13 17.58 -0.70 -19.96
CA LEU A 13 18.60 -0.44 -18.95
C LEU A 13 18.98 1.05 -18.87
N LEU A 14 19.07 1.74 -20.00
CA LEU A 14 19.36 3.19 -20.06
C LEU A 14 18.18 4.04 -19.60
N PHE A 15 16.93 3.57 -19.76
CA PHE A 15 15.75 4.26 -19.23
C PHE A 15 15.66 4.19 -17.70
N SER A 16 16.28 3.20 -17.05
CA SER A 16 16.31 3.07 -15.59
C SER A 16 17.28 4.03 -14.89
N PHE A 17 18.18 4.71 -15.64
CA PHE A 17 19.21 5.60 -15.05
C PHE A 17 18.80 7.07 -14.91
N CYS A 18 17.63 7.48 -15.39
CA CYS A 18 17.25 8.91 -15.41
C CYS A 18 16.34 9.36 -14.24
N PHE A 19 16.10 8.55 -13.22
CA PHE A 19 15.11 8.85 -12.15
C PHE A 19 15.70 9.12 -10.76
N SER A 20 16.87 9.71 -10.67
CA SER A 20 17.63 9.82 -9.41
C SER A 20 17.19 10.91 -8.41
N ALA A 21 16.06 11.60 -8.59
CA ALA A 21 15.75 12.77 -7.77
C ALA A 21 14.39 12.81 -7.05
N LEU A 22 13.54 11.78 -7.15
CA LEU A 22 12.16 11.88 -6.67
C LEU A 22 11.72 10.79 -5.66
N ALA A 23 12.65 10.00 -5.14
CA ALA A 23 12.38 8.81 -4.33
C ALA A 23 11.79 9.07 -2.91
N GLN A 24 11.55 10.32 -2.51
CA GLN A 24 11.17 10.62 -1.12
C GLN A 24 9.65 10.73 -0.86
N LEU A 25 8.78 10.66 -1.86
CA LEU A 25 7.35 10.92 -1.68
C LEU A 25 6.45 9.68 -1.75
N THR A 26 6.81 8.69 -2.57
CA THR A 26 6.05 7.42 -2.72
C THR A 26 6.99 6.35 -3.22
N ASP A 27 6.73 5.09 -2.86
CA ASP A 27 7.42 3.97 -3.49
C ASP A 27 7.19 4.00 -5.01
N LEU A 28 8.25 3.95 -5.78
CA LEU A 28 8.19 3.85 -7.23
C LEU A 28 7.77 2.44 -7.65
N ALA A 29 8.29 1.43 -6.96
CA ALA A 29 7.92 0.03 -7.16
C ALA A 29 7.94 -0.69 -5.82
N ARG A 30 7.00 -1.62 -5.63
CA ARG A 30 6.97 -2.51 -4.47
C ARG A 30 6.46 -3.88 -4.91
N LEU A 31 7.11 -4.93 -4.43
CA LEU A 31 6.60 -6.28 -4.46
C LEU A 31 6.52 -6.79 -3.03
N GLU A 32 5.36 -7.28 -2.63
CA GLU A 32 5.09 -7.73 -1.27
C GLU A 32 4.43 -9.09 -1.29
N TYR A 33 4.90 -9.98 -0.44
CA TYR A 33 4.27 -11.26 -0.16
C TYR A 33 3.95 -11.34 1.33
N SER A 34 2.68 -11.59 1.65
CA SER A 34 2.20 -11.74 3.02
C SER A 34 1.55 -13.10 3.19
N PHE A 35 1.80 -13.73 4.32
CA PHE A 35 1.32 -15.05 4.64
C PHE A 35 0.89 -15.13 6.10
N ILE A 36 -0.36 -15.53 6.34
CA ILE A 36 -0.86 -15.85 7.68
C ILE A 36 -1.10 -17.36 7.71
N PRO A 37 -0.27 -18.11 8.45
CA PRO A 37 -0.38 -19.57 8.54
C PRO A 37 -1.61 -19.96 9.38
N LYS A 38 -2.00 -21.22 9.26
CA LYS A 38 -2.92 -21.88 10.18
C LYS A 38 -2.43 -21.71 11.62
N GLY A 39 -3.36 -21.44 12.52
CA GLY A 39 -3.07 -21.19 13.93
C GLY A 39 -4.11 -21.85 14.83
N LYS A 40 -4.95 -21.06 15.49
CA LYS A 40 -6.13 -21.58 16.20
C LYS A 40 -7.27 -21.95 15.23
N SER A 41 -7.28 -21.31 14.06
CA SER A 41 -8.15 -21.62 12.92
C SER A 41 -7.35 -22.45 11.92
N GLU A 42 -8.02 -23.35 11.19
CA GLU A 42 -7.46 -24.07 10.05
C GLU A 42 -7.36 -23.22 8.79
N ASP A 43 -7.79 -21.96 8.87
CA ASP A 43 -7.75 -21.02 7.77
C ASP A 43 -6.36 -20.48 7.51
N GLN A 44 -6.12 -20.15 6.25
CA GLN A 44 -4.84 -19.62 5.79
C GLN A 44 -5.07 -18.44 4.83
N TYR A 45 -4.27 -17.42 4.96
CA TYR A 45 -4.30 -16.24 4.11
C TYR A 45 -2.97 -16.04 3.40
N THR A 46 -3.02 -15.79 2.10
CA THR A 46 -1.85 -15.42 1.31
C THR A 46 -2.17 -14.19 0.47
N ARG A 47 -1.28 -13.21 0.41
CA ARG A 47 -1.38 -12.06 -0.46
C ARG A 47 -0.09 -11.82 -1.24
N LEU A 48 -0.22 -11.64 -2.53
CA LEU A 48 0.80 -11.08 -3.41
C LEU A 48 0.36 -9.69 -3.84
N ARG A 49 1.19 -8.69 -3.62
CA ARG A 49 0.96 -7.31 -3.99
C ARG A 49 2.09 -6.78 -4.84
N ALA A 50 1.77 -6.12 -5.94
CA ALA A 50 2.70 -5.44 -6.80
C ALA A 50 2.23 -4.02 -7.06
N LEU A 51 3.11 -3.02 -6.88
CA LEU A 51 2.84 -1.61 -7.05
C LEU A 51 3.89 -1.00 -7.97
N LEU A 52 3.44 -0.11 -8.87
CA LEU A 52 4.30 0.76 -9.68
C LEU A 52 3.72 2.17 -9.69
N ASN A 53 4.55 3.19 -9.48
CA ASN A 53 4.18 4.60 -9.58
C ASN A 53 5.18 5.37 -10.44
N PHE A 54 4.67 6.30 -11.23
CA PHE A 54 5.42 7.13 -12.15
C PHE A 54 5.13 8.61 -11.87
N PRO A 55 5.92 9.28 -11.03
CA PRO A 55 5.80 10.72 -10.81
C PRO A 55 6.36 11.49 -12.01
N ILE A 56 5.56 12.40 -12.56
CA ILE A 56 5.91 13.28 -13.66
C ILE A 56 5.96 14.71 -13.13
N LYS A 57 7.12 15.34 -13.18
CA LYS A 57 7.25 16.76 -12.84
C LYS A 57 6.60 17.60 -13.94
N THR A 58 5.56 18.35 -13.61
CA THR A 58 4.83 19.20 -14.56
C THR A 58 5.32 20.63 -14.52
N LYS A 59 5.65 21.14 -13.35
CA LYS A 59 6.26 22.46 -13.09
C LYS A 59 7.18 22.35 -11.88
N GLU A 60 7.83 23.43 -11.50
CA GLU A 60 8.57 23.49 -10.26
C GLU A 60 7.65 23.16 -9.09
N ASP A 61 8.07 22.20 -8.27
CA ASP A 61 7.32 21.69 -7.10
C ASP A 61 5.90 21.09 -7.37
N MET A 62 5.56 20.83 -8.63
CA MET A 62 4.29 20.25 -9.04
C MET A 62 4.51 18.89 -9.71
N TYR A 63 3.79 17.89 -9.24
CA TYR A 63 3.91 16.51 -9.75
C TYR A 63 2.53 15.93 -10.06
N LEU A 64 2.45 15.30 -11.21
CA LEU A 64 1.37 14.39 -11.57
C LEU A 64 1.89 12.96 -11.39
N ILE A 65 1.14 12.12 -10.71
CA ILE A 65 1.55 10.76 -10.39
C ILE A 65 0.55 9.80 -11.02
N PHE A 66 1.05 8.92 -11.88
CA PHE A 66 0.30 7.78 -12.38
C PHE A 66 0.84 6.51 -11.76
N GLY A 67 -0.03 5.56 -11.49
CA GLY A 67 0.41 4.28 -10.95
C GLY A 67 -0.61 3.18 -11.13
N GLY A 68 -0.18 1.97 -10.84
CA GLY A 68 -1.02 0.80 -10.77
C GLY A 68 -0.62 -0.07 -9.58
N GLU A 69 -1.60 -0.74 -9.02
CA GLU A 69 -1.38 -1.72 -7.97
C GLU A 69 -2.23 -2.95 -8.27
N TYR A 70 -1.64 -4.13 -8.10
CA TYR A 70 -2.34 -5.40 -8.18
C TYR A 70 -2.16 -6.16 -6.87
N ASN A 71 -3.26 -6.62 -6.31
CA ASN A 71 -3.28 -7.52 -5.17
C ASN A 71 -4.01 -8.80 -5.57
N ARG A 72 -3.37 -9.94 -5.36
CA ARG A 72 -4.01 -11.25 -5.38
C ARG A 72 -4.04 -11.81 -3.97
N ILE A 73 -5.23 -12.13 -3.51
CA ILE A 73 -5.51 -12.63 -2.18
C ILE A 73 -6.07 -14.03 -2.32
N ILE A 74 -5.49 -14.99 -1.63
CA ILE A 74 -5.91 -16.39 -1.60
C ILE A 74 -6.31 -16.71 -0.17
N LEU A 75 -7.55 -17.17 -0.01
CA LEU A 75 -8.14 -17.60 1.25
C LEU A 75 -8.37 -19.11 1.18
N ASN A 76 -7.66 -19.86 1.98
CA ASN A 76 -7.94 -21.27 2.20
C ASN A 76 -8.75 -21.39 3.50
N LEU A 77 -10.07 -21.40 3.36
CA LEU A 77 -11.02 -21.46 4.48
C LEU A 77 -11.38 -22.93 4.72
N GLU A 78 -10.71 -23.56 5.67
CA GLU A 78 -10.85 -25.00 5.97
C GLU A 78 -11.57 -25.27 7.28
N ASP A 79 -11.87 -24.23 8.07
CA ASP A 79 -12.75 -24.37 9.23
C ASP A 79 -14.19 -24.75 8.80
N ASN A 80 -14.96 -25.30 9.72
CA ASN A 80 -16.32 -25.71 9.45
C ASN A 80 -17.27 -24.51 9.35
N TYR A 81 -17.45 -24.00 8.13
CA TYR A 81 -18.34 -22.88 7.85
C TYR A 81 -19.76 -23.37 7.49
N PRO A 82 -20.84 -22.68 7.92
CA PRO A 82 -22.22 -23.02 7.58
C PRO A 82 -22.63 -22.55 6.17
N PHE A 83 -21.65 -22.26 5.28
CA PHE A 83 -21.85 -21.79 3.91
C PHE A 83 -20.73 -22.25 3.00
N ASP A 84 -20.94 -22.17 1.69
CA ASP A 84 -19.92 -22.49 0.69
C ASP A 84 -18.82 -21.42 0.66
N THR A 85 -17.57 -21.85 0.91
CA THR A 85 -16.39 -21.00 0.94
C THR A 85 -15.65 -20.93 -0.40
N GLU A 86 -15.98 -21.79 -1.37
CA GLU A 86 -15.31 -21.83 -2.68
C GLU A 86 -15.35 -20.48 -3.40
N PRO A 87 -16.49 -19.74 -3.45
CA PRO A 87 -16.55 -18.44 -4.07
C PRO A 87 -15.63 -17.37 -3.44
N LEU A 88 -15.15 -17.59 -2.21
CA LEU A 88 -14.30 -16.68 -1.46
C LEU A 88 -12.80 -16.98 -1.65
N SER A 89 -12.44 -18.07 -2.31
CA SER A 89 -11.09 -18.64 -2.32
C SER A 89 -10.03 -17.72 -2.91
N THR A 90 -10.40 -16.88 -3.88
CA THR A 90 -9.46 -15.96 -4.54
C THR A 90 -10.10 -14.62 -4.84
N LEU A 91 -9.47 -13.55 -4.40
CA LEU A 91 -9.87 -12.18 -4.68
C LEU A 91 -8.75 -11.45 -5.41
N ASN A 92 -9.14 -10.61 -6.35
CA ASN A 92 -8.20 -9.79 -7.13
C ASN A 92 -8.60 -8.33 -6.97
N VAL A 93 -7.62 -7.48 -6.68
CA VAL A 93 -7.80 -6.03 -6.60
C VAL A 93 -6.82 -5.36 -7.53
N ILE A 94 -7.32 -4.55 -8.44
CA ILE A 94 -6.55 -3.78 -9.43
C ILE A 94 -6.86 -2.31 -9.23
N ASP A 95 -5.84 -1.52 -8.89
CA ASP A 95 -5.95 -0.08 -8.69
C ASP A 95 -5.25 0.68 -9.79
N PHE A 96 -5.87 1.76 -10.26
CA PHE A 96 -5.28 2.76 -11.12
C PHE A 96 -5.17 4.07 -10.35
N ASN A 97 -3.95 4.49 -10.07
CA ASN A 97 -3.68 5.67 -9.25
C ASN A 97 -3.44 6.88 -10.12
N ILE A 98 -4.16 7.96 -9.89
CA ILE A 98 -3.93 9.27 -10.49
C ILE A 98 -3.85 10.28 -9.35
N GLY A 99 -2.70 10.89 -9.17
CA GLY A 99 -2.45 11.86 -8.11
C GLY A 99 -1.89 13.16 -8.66
N TYR A 100 -2.22 14.26 -8.01
CA TYR A 100 -1.63 15.57 -8.27
C TYR A 100 -1.20 16.19 -6.96
N THR A 101 0.01 16.79 -6.92
CA THR A 101 0.53 17.43 -5.73
C THR A 101 1.37 18.65 -6.09
N PHE A 102 1.29 19.68 -5.25
CA PHE A 102 2.01 20.95 -5.43
C PHE A 102 2.33 21.60 -4.08
N MET A 103 3.30 22.50 -4.06
CA MET A 103 3.55 23.34 -2.89
C MET A 103 2.47 24.43 -2.81
N TRP A 104 1.71 24.41 -1.72
CA TRP A 104 0.75 25.47 -1.38
C TRP A 104 1.46 26.72 -0.89
N ASN A 105 2.51 26.53 -0.10
CA ASN A 105 3.42 27.54 0.39
C ASN A 105 4.76 26.88 0.79
N GLU A 106 5.72 27.64 1.28
CA GLU A 106 7.06 27.16 1.66
C GLU A 106 7.06 25.99 2.66
N ASN A 107 5.98 25.80 3.40
CA ASN A 107 5.89 24.79 4.47
C ASN A 107 4.96 23.62 4.16
N TRP A 108 4.02 23.80 3.25
CA TRP A 108 2.96 22.83 3.02
C TRP A 108 2.87 22.42 1.55
N ARG A 109 2.97 21.13 1.33
CA ARG A 109 2.59 20.48 0.08
C ARG A 109 1.17 19.94 0.23
N VAL A 110 0.33 20.21 -0.74
CA VAL A 110 -1.04 19.65 -0.80
C VAL A 110 -1.18 18.75 -2.01
N GLY A 111 -2.11 17.82 -1.95
CA GLY A 111 -2.39 16.92 -3.06
C GLY A 111 -3.75 16.27 -2.96
N ALA A 112 -4.16 15.74 -4.09
CA ALA A 112 -5.33 14.89 -4.24
C ALA A 112 -4.98 13.64 -5.03
N LYS A 113 -5.68 12.56 -4.74
CA LYS A 113 -5.53 11.27 -5.43
C LYS A 113 -6.91 10.71 -5.71
N ILE A 114 -7.09 10.16 -6.89
CA ILE A 114 -8.22 9.31 -7.25
C ILE A 114 -7.69 7.94 -7.64
N THR A 115 -8.43 6.90 -7.30
CA THR A 115 -8.05 5.51 -7.54
C THR A 115 -9.29 4.73 -7.99
N PRO A 116 -9.61 4.74 -9.29
CA PRO A 116 -10.49 3.72 -9.85
C PRO A 116 -9.94 2.33 -9.51
N ARG A 117 -10.82 1.48 -9.00
CA ARG A 117 -10.49 0.14 -8.48
C ARG A 117 -11.41 -0.89 -9.09
N ILE A 118 -10.84 -2.02 -9.51
CA ILE A 118 -11.56 -3.25 -9.76
C ILE A 118 -11.26 -4.17 -8.58
N ALA A 119 -12.28 -4.65 -7.88
CA ALA A 119 -12.07 -5.53 -6.72
C ALA A 119 -13.15 -6.61 -6.69
N SER A 120 -12.79 -7.81 -7.13
CA SER A 120 -13.70 -8.96 -7.13
C SER A 120 -12.97 -10.30 -7.26
N THR A 121 -13.72 -11.37 -7.33
CA THR A 121 -13.19 -12.71 -7.61
C THR A 121 -12.66 -12.88 -9.04
N LEU A 122 -13.10 -12.06 -9.99
CA LEU A 122 -12.75 -12.10 -11.43
C LEU A 122 -12.94 -13.48 -12.08
N ASN A 123 -13.96 -14.22 -11.65
CA ASN A 123 -14.33 -15.52 -12.20
C ASN A 123 -15.28 -15.40 -13.40
N GLU A 124 -15.91 -14.23 -13.56
CA GLU A 124 -16.88 -13.89 -14.60
C GLU A 124 -16.47 -12.60 -15.32
N LYS A 125 -17.30 -12.12 -16.23
CA LYS A 125 -17.07 -10.82 -16.88
C LYS A 125 -17.19 -9.69 -15.85
N ILE A 126 -16.30 -8.70 -15.96
CA ILE A 126 -16.31 -7.49 -15.13
C ILE A 126 -17.63 -6.74 -15.37
N THR A 127 -18.30 -6.38 -14.27
CA THR A 127 -19.53 -5.59 -14.23
C THR A 127 -19.31 -4.27 -13.47
N SER A 128 -20.34 -3.43 -13.39
CA SER A 128 -20.27 -2.21 -12.58
C SER A 128 -20.14 -2.47 -11.08
N GLU A 129 -20.55 -3.65 -10.62
CA GLU A 129 -20.49 -4.06 -9.21
C GLU A 129 -19.07 -4.39 -8.76
N ASP A 130 -18.17 -4.71 -9.71
CA ASP A 130 -16.75 -4.93 -9.46
C ASP A 130 -15.95 -3.62 -9.37
N LEU A 131 -16.58 -2.48 -9.70
CA LEU A 131 -15.92 -1.19 -9.84
C LEU A 131 -16.15 -0.30 -8.62
N PHE A 132 -15.07 0.18 -8.03
CA PHE A 132 -15.09 1.10 -6.90
C PHE A 132 -14.28 2.35 -7.22
N LEU A 133 -14.66 3.47 -6.65
CA LEU A 133 -13.88 4.70 -6.73
C LEU A 133 -13.35 5.06 -5.35
N ASN A 134 -12.04 5.00 -5.20
CA ASN A 134 -11.34 5.46 -4.03
C ASN A 134 -10.68 6.82 -4.31
N GLY A 135 -10.34 7.55 -3.26
CA GLY A 135 -9.64 8.81 -3.42
C GLY A 135 -9.34 9.48 -2.09
N GLY A 136 -8.68 10.61 -2.14
CA GLY A 136 -8.37 11.38 -0.96
C GLY A 136 -7.68 12.70 -1.27
N VAL A 137 -7.68 13.55 -0.27
CA VAL A 137 -6.94 14.81 -0.25
C VAL A 137 -6.02 14.82 0.94
N TYR A 138 -4.86 15.46 0.83
CA TYR A 138 -3.87 15.50 1.90
C TYR A 138 -3.05 16.78 1.87
N ALA A 139 -2.55 17.15 3.04
CA ALA A 139 -1.58 18.21 3.25
C ALA A 139 -0.37 17.63 3.99
N ILE A 140 0.82 17.93 3.50
CA ILE A 140 2.09 17.44 4.03
C ILE A 140 2.93 18.62 4.45
N LYS A 141 3.38 18.62 5.70
CA LYS A 141 4.44 19.49 6.19
C LYS A 141 5.68 18.63 6.43
N ASP A 142 6.67 18.77 5.56
CA ASP A 142 7.92 17.99 5.65
C ASP A 142 9.08 18.88 6.08
N ARG A 143 9.69 18.55 7.18
CA ARG A 143 10.84 19.23 7.77
C ARG A 143 11.94 18.23 8.11
N ARG A 144 12.02 17.11 7.38
CA ARG A 144 13.04 16.07 7.62
C ARG A 144 14.41 16.55 7.15
N ASP A 145 14.47 17.33 6.07
CA ASP A 145 15.71 17.89 5.49
C ASP A 145 16.04 19.29 6.02
N ALA A 146 15.25 19.80 6.99
CA ALA A 146 15.51 21.08 7.59
C ALA A 146 16.62 20.97 8.66
N ASP A 147 17.48 21.99 8.74
CA ASP A 147 18.48 22.10 9.82
C ASP A 147 17.78 22.44 11.15
N ILE A 148 17.13 21.42 11.72
CA ILE A 148 16.43 21.50 12.99
C ILE A 148 16.84 20.31 13.88
N LYS A 149 16.93 20.56 15.18
CA LYS A 149 17.38 19.55 16.15
C LYS A 149 16.58 18.23 16.13
N ARG A 150 15.33 18.27 15.66
CA ARG A 150 14.42 17.12 15.60
C ARG A 150 13.59 17.14 14.33
N PRO A 151 14.09 16.56 13.24
CA PRO A 151 13.37 16.47 11.99
C PRO A 151 12.02 15.78 12.13
N TYR A 152 10.99 16.30 11.44
CA TYR A 152 9.64 15.73 11.49
C TYR A 152 8.91 15.86 10.16
N ARG A 153 7.88 15.04 9.98
CA ARG A 153 6.89 15.17 8.91
C ARG A 153 5.49 14.99 9.48
N LEU A 154 4.59 15.87 9.11
CA LEU A 154 3.17 15.76 9.44
C LEU A 154 2.37 15.61 8.14
N ILE A 155 1.52 14.61 8.08
CA ILE A 155 0.56 14.39 6.99
C ILE A 155 -0.82 14.43 7.61
N LEU A 156 -1.69 15.27 7.06
CA LEU A 156 -3.11 15.34 7.39
C LEU A 156 -3.91 15.09 6.11
N GLY A 157 -4.96 14.32 6.19
CA GLY A 157 -5.78 14.04 5.01
C GLY A 157 -7.16 13.50 5.36
N LEU A 158 -7.97 13.40 4.31
CA LEU A 158 -9.24 12.71 4.32
C LEU A 158 -9.23 11.75 3.14
N THR A 159 -9.48 10.47 3.41
CA THR A 159 -9.50 9.42 2.38
C THR A 159 -10.85 8.72 2.38
N TYR A 160 -11.32 8.39 1.20
CA TYR A 160 -12.41 7.46 0.97
C TYR A 160 -11.83 6.24 0.25
N ASN A 161 -11.82 5.10 0.92
CA ASN A 161 -11.27 3.88 0.34
C ASN A 161 -11.90 2.62 0.92
N THR A 162 -11.73 1.52 0.18
CA THR A 162 -12.21 0.20 0.53
C THR A 162 -11.12 -0.68 1.17
N THR A 163 -9.90 -0.16 1.38
CA THR A 163 -8.74 -0.93 1.89
C THR A 163 -8.91 -1.35 3.35
N THR A 164 -9.70 -0.61 4.13
CA THR A 164 -9.99 -0.96 5.53
C THR A 164 -11.24 -1.84 5.69
N GLY A 165 -11.76 -2.36 4.58
CA GLY A 165 -12.92 -3.25 4.56
C GLY A 165 -14.27 -2.56 4.51
N MET A 166 -14.35 -1.26 4.76
CA MET A 166 -15.61 -0.49 4.68
C MET A 166 -15.38 0.81 3.88
N PRO A 167 -16.20 1.06 2.84
CA PRO A 167 -16.06 2.25 2.01
C PRO A 167 -16.69 3.48 2.70
N PHE A 168 -15.92 4.17 3.53
CA PHE A 168 -16.38 5.44 4.11
C PHE A 168 -15.21 6.44 4.26
N PRO A 169 -15.50 7.76 4.40
CA PRO A 169 -14.47 8.76 4.60
C PRO A 169 -13.74 8.58 5.93
N LEU A 170 -12.42 8.43 5.87
CA LEU A 170 -11.56 8.27 7.04
C LEU A 170 -10.57 9.44 7.13
N PRO A 171 -10.41 10.05 8.29
CA PRO A 171 -9.30 10.95 8.52
C PRO A 171 -7.99 10.15 8.47
N PHE A 172 -7.03 10.67 7.71
CA PHE A 172 -5.67 10.15 7.63
C PHE A 172 -4.76 11.12 8.36
N VAL A 173 -4.03 10.62 9.35
CA VAL A 173 -3.04 11.40 10.11
C VAL A 173 -1.79 10.55 10.24
N ASN A 174 -0.64 11.13 9.90
CA ASN A 174 0.64 10.52 10.19
C ASN A 174 1.62 11.59 10.66
N TYR A 175 2.20 11.39 11.83
CA TYR A 175 3.24 12.23 12.40
C TYR A 175 4.51 11.43 12.58
N PHE A 176 5.51 11.70 11.73
CA PHE A 176 6.85 11.16 11.86
C PHE A 176 7.76 12.13 12.60
N ARG A 177 8.62 11.63 13.46
CA ARG A 177 9.63 12.39 14.18
C ARG A 177 10.92 11.58 14.35
N GLN A 178 12.04 12.18 13.98
CA GLN A 178 13.36 11.71 14.39
C GLN A 178 13.60 12.12 15.84
N VAL A 179 13.70 11.16 16.75
CA VAL A 179 13.89 11.40 18.18
C VAL A 179 15.36 11.68 18.48
N ASN A 180 16.25 10.86 17.91
CA ASN A 180 17.70 10.99 17.93
C ASN A 180 18.30 10.24 16.73
N GLU A 181 19.61 10.07 16.66
CA GLU A 181 20.30 9.41 15.54
C GLU A 181 19.84 7.97 15.34
N ASN A 182 19.47 7.27 16.41
CA ASN A 182 19.12 5.85 16.37
C ASN A 182 17.60 5.60 16.40
N TRP A 183 16.75 6.57 16.79
CA TRP A 183 15.33 6.33 16.97
C TRP A 183 14.46 7.29 16.19
N SER A 184 13.47 6.74 15.50
CA SER A 184 12.34 7.50 14.98
C SER A 184 11.00 6.92 15.42
N LEU A 185 9.98 7.77 15.43
CA LEU A 185 8.58 7.42 15.70
C LEU A 185 7.73 7.88 14.53
N SER A 186 6.80 7.05 14.12
CA SER A 186 5.71 7.41 13.22
C SER A 186 4.39 7.06 13.90
N LEU A 187 3.57 8.06 14.19
CA LEU A 187 2.29 7.89 14.86
C LEU A 187 1.18 8.28 13.90
N GLY A 188 0.21 7.40 13.73
CA GLY A 188 -0.91 7.68 12.81
C GLY A 188 -1.75 6.48 12.44
N VAL A 189 -2.66 6.72 11.52
CA VAL A 189 -3.54 5.73 10.92
C VAL A 189 -3.25 5.73 9.42
N PRO A 190 -3.11 4.57 8.77
CA PRO A 190 -3.39 3.21 9.25
C PRO A 190 -2.25 2.51 10.00
N LYS A 191 -1.02 3.06 10.04
CA LYS A 191 0.13 2.42 10.68
C LYS A 191 0.85 3.38 11.63
N SER A 192 1.20 2.88 12.81
CA SER A 192 2.12 3.52 13.75
C SER A 192 3.32 2.63 13.99
N ASN A 193 4.52 3.20 14.14
CA ASN A 193 5.73 2.45 14.39
C ASN A 193 6.75 3.22 15.23
N ALA A 194 7.66 2.45 15.83
CA ALA A 194 8.91 2.93 16.42
C ALA A 194 10.04 2.17 15.75
N THR A 195 11.01 2.91 15.18
CA THR A 195 12.13 2.31 14.44
C THR A 195 13.44 2.62 15.14
N TYR A 196 14.26 1.58 15.31
CA TYR A 196 15.64 1.67 15.79
C TYR A 196 16.61 1.43 14.63
N TYR A 197 17.50 2.38 14.37
CA TYR A 197 18.56 2.29 13.36
C TYR A 197 19.84 1.81 13.99
N PHE A 198 20.30 0.63 13.61
CA PHE A 198 21.62 0.12 14.02
C PHE A 198 22.75 0.84 13.29
N ASN A 199 22.51 1.15 12.02
CA ASN A 199 23.35 1.91 11.10
C ASN A 199 22.54 2.28 9.84
N ASP A 200 23.16 2.85 8.83
CA ASP A 200 22.51 3.30 7.59
C ASP A 200 21.87 2.16 6.77
N LYS A 201 22.30 0.91 7.01
CA LYS A 201 21.80 -0.25 6.26
C LYS A 201 20.75 -1.07 7.01
N HIS A 202 20.73 -1.03 8.32
CA HIS A 202 19.97 -1.95 9.14
C HIS A 202 19.08 -1.22 10.12
N SER A 203 17.79 -1.49 10.10
CA SER A 203 16.86 -1.00 11.11
C SER A 203 15.85 -2.07 11.55
N LEU A 204 15.35 -1.91 12.76
CA LEU A 204 14.31 -2.74 13.36
C LEU A 204 13.12 -1.84 13.68
N GLU A 205 11.94 -2.27 13.26
CA GLU A 205 10.67 -1.58 13.47
C GLU A 205 9.77 -2.40 14.40
N ALA A 206 9.19 -1.79 15.41
CA ALA A 206 8.02 -2.30 16.10
C ALA A 206 6.79 -1.53 15.59
N PHE A 207 5.75 -2.22 15.14
CA PHE A 207 4.60 -1.57 14.51
C PHE A 207 3.27 -2.13 14.95
N VAL A 208 2.25 -1.28 14.83
CA VAL A 208 0.83 -1.65 14.82
C VAL A 208 0.18 -1.02 13.60
N GLY A 209 -0.73 -1.72 12.97
CA GLY A 209 -1.37 -1.23 11.75
C GLY A 209 -2.73 -1.86 11.49
N LEU A 210 -3.48 -1.22 10.60
CA LEU A 210 -4.74 -1.70 10.06
C LEU A 210 -4.53 -2.06 8.59
N ASP A 211 -5.04 -3.20 8.19
CA ASP A 211 -5.06 -3.66 6.80
C ASP A 211 -6.43 -4.28 6.51
N GLY A 212 -6.73 -4.53 5.27
CA GLY A 212 -7.96 -5.17 4.88
C GLY A 212 -8.29 -4.94 3.41
N TYR A 213 -9.44 -5.44 3.02
CA TYR A 213 -10.00 -5.26 1.68
C TYR A 213 -11.51 -5.38 1.70
N PHE A 214 -12.11 -4.84 0.63
CA PHE A 214 -13.50 -5.02 0.28
C PHE A 214 -13.57 -5.42 -1.20
N ALA A 215 -14.34 -6.47 -1.52
CA ALA A 215 -14.46 -6.97 -2.88
C ALA A 215 -15.87 -7.53 -3.14
N HIS A 216 -16.29 -7.43 -4.40
CA HIS A 216 -17.51 -8.03 -4.89
C HIS A 216 -17.30 -9.53 -5.20
N LEU A 217 -18.29 -10.35 -4.91
CA LEU A 217 -18.33 -11.78 -5.24
C LEU A 217 -19.19 -11.98 -6.47
N GLN A 218 -18.57 -12.23 -7.62
CA GLN A 218 -19.29 -12.46 -8.88
C GLN A 218 -20.20 -13.70 -8.85
N ARG A 219 -19.90 -14.62 -7.93
CA ARG A 219 -20.78 -15.74 -7.58
C ARG A 219 -21.21 -15.59 -6.13
N PRO A 220 -22.42 -15.07 -5.88
CA PRO A 220 -22.91 -14.88 -4.53
C PRO A 220 -22.99 -16.21 -3.76
N THR A 221 -22.66 -16.17 -2.49
CA THR A 221 -22.83 -17.32 -1.58
C THR A 221 -24.02 -17.10 -0.65
N SER A 222 -24.64 -18.18 -0.19
CA SER A 222 -25.76 -18.09 0.75
C SER A 222 -25.26 -18.26 2.19
N VAL A 223 -25.40 -17.22 2.99
CA VAL A 223 -25.05 -17.22 4.42
C VAL A 223 -26.35 -17.09 5.22
N LEU A 224 -26.69 -18.12 6.01
CA LEU A 224 -27.94 -18.15 6.82
C LEU A 224 -29.20 -17.82 6.01
N GLY A 225 -29.29 -18.32 4.78
CA GLY A 225 -30.43 -18.10 3.88
C GLY A 225 -30.47 -16.72 3.19
N LYS A 226 -29.45 -15.87 3.36
CA LYS A 226 -29.32 -14.60 2.65
C LYS A 226 -28.24 -14.70 1.60
N GLN A 227 -28.51 -14.19 0.41
CA GLN A 227 -27.49 -14.04 -0.62
C GLN A 227 -26.53 -12.92 -0.23
N VAL A 228 -25.24 -13.22 -0.30
CA VAL A 228 -24.14 -12.31 0.01
C VAL A 228 -23.26 -12.18 -1.23
N ASP A 229 -23.09 -10.97 -1.72
CA ASP A 229 -22.38 -10.62 -2.94
C ASP A 229 -21.11 -9.80 -2.69
N ASN A 230 -20.77 -9.55 -1.42
CA ASN A 230 -19.58 -8.79 -1.05
C ASN A 230 -18.86 -9.48 0.11
N ILE A 231 -17.53 -9.34 0.11
CA ILE A 231 -16.66 -9.72 1.21
C ILE A 231 -15.91 -8.51 1.74
N SER A 232 -15.81 -8.39 3.04
CA SER A 232 -15.02 -7.39 3.74
C SER A 232 -14.13 -8.07 4.77
N LEU A 233 -12.83 -7.78 4.71
CA LEU A 233 -11.87 -8.17 5.73
C LEU A 233 -11.22 -6.93 6.32
N SER A 234 -11.17 -6.87 7.65
CA SER A 234 -10.43 -5.85 8.40
C SER A 234 -9.50 -6.56 9.37
N ILE A 235 -8.21 -6.24 9.30
CA ILE A 235 -7.16 -6.89 10.08
C ILE A 235 -6.43 -5.82 10.87
N ALA A 236 -6.27 -6.01 12.18
CA ALA A 236 -5.32 -5.28 12.99
C ALA A 236 -4.07 -6.16 13.15
N VAL A 237 -2.90 -5.62 12.80
CA VAL A 237 -1.63 -6.33 12.85
C VAL A 237 -0.68 -5.61 13.80
N ALA A 238 -0.04 -6.36 14.69
CA ALA A 238 1.07 -5.87 15.50
C ALA A 238 2.29 -6.77 15.31
N GLY A 239 3.49 -6.19 15.16
CA GLY A 239 4.65 -6.99 14.85
C GLY A 239 5.97 -6.26 14.92
N LEU A 240 7.01 -7.00 14.53
CA LEU A 240 8.35 -6.51 14.33
C LEU A 240 8.71 -6.61 12.85
N GLY A 241 9.30 -5.56 12.33
CA GLY A 241 9.82 -5.48 10.97
C GLY A 241 11.32 -5.23 10.98
N TYR A 242 12.00 -5.69 9.95
CA TYR A 242 13.42 -5.46 9.75
C TYR A 242 13.66 -4.99 8.34
N ASP A 243 14.34 -3.84 8.21
CA ASP A 243 14.76 -3.27 6.95
C ASP A 243 16.25 -3.53 6.70
N TYR A 244 16.55 -3.91 5.47
CA TYR A 244 17.90 -3.96 4.93
C TYR A 244 18.00 -3.09 3.68
N ASN A 245 18.73 -1.98 3.78
CA ASN A 245 18.98 -1.07 2.69
C ASN A 245 20.14 -1.58 1.82
N PHE A 246 19.86 -2.18 0.66
CA PHE A 246 20.90 -2.55 -0.31
C PHE A 246 21.57 -1.30 -0.89
N THR A 247 20.74 -0.31 -1.22
CA THR A 247 21.14 1.01 -1.72
C THR A 247 20.16 2.05 -1.16
N ASP A 248 20.40 3.33 -1.43
CA ASP A 248 19.49 4.44 -1.07
C ASP A 248 18.09 4.30 -1.70
N HIS A 249 17.92 3.39 -2.68
CA HIS A 249 16.67 3.22 -3.44
C HIS A 249 16.11 1.80 -3.43
N LEU A 250 16.83 0.84 -2.87
CA LEU A 250 16.41 -0.56 -2.80
C LEU A 250 16.47 -1.09 -1.38
N VAL A 251 15.30 -1.39 -0.84
CA VAL A 251 15.12 -1.88 0.53
C VAL A 251 14.45 -3.25 0.51
N LEU A 252 14.98 -4.18 1.29
CA LEU A 252 14.27 -5.40 1.66
C LEU A 252 13.63 -5.17 3.03
N TYR A 253 12.32 -5.27 3.10
CA TYR A 253 11.55 -5.23 4.34
C TYR A 253 10.98 -6.62 4.63
N THR A 254 11.26 -7.14 5.80
CA THR A 254 10.68 -8.40 6.30
C THR A 254 10.00 -8.16 7.62
N TYR A 255 8.88 -8.81 7.87
CA TYR A 255 8.17 -8.64 9.14
C TYR A 255 7.54 -9.95 9.61
N ALA A 256 7.34 -10.02 10.92
CA ALA A 256 6.54 -11.04 11.58
C ALA A 256 5.68 -10.39 12.67
N GLY A 257 4.47 -10.91 12.86
CA GLY A 257 3.52 -10.32 13.79
C GLY A 257 2.36 -11.23 14.09
N CYS A 258 1.39 -10.68 14.79
CA CYS A 258 0.11 -11.30 15.10
C CYS A 258 -1.06 -10.40 14.67
N THR A 259 -2.18 -11.03 14.40
CA THR A 259 -3.46 -10.41 14.03
C THR A 259 -4.48 -10.64 15.12
#